data_72b6f8231aac0541628080219e7364f6
#
_entry.id   72b6f8231aac0541628080219e7364f6
#
_cell.length_a   1.000
_cell.length_b   1.000
_cell.length_c   1.000
_cell.angle_alpha   90.00
_cell.angle_beta   90.00
_cell.angle_gamma   90.00
#
_symmetry.space_group_name_H-M   'P 1'
#
loop_
_entity.id
_entity.type
_entity.pdbx_description
1 polymer ?
#
loop_
_entity_poly.entity_id
_entity_poly.type
_entity_poly.pdbx_seq_one_letter_code
_entity_poly.pdbx_strand_id
1 'polypeptide(L)'
;MELFKQWMPIYLDELETAYENYLTNADMQQMVSDVAHKIKGAAASVGLVNIQNIAKLAQDTSLPNWASDIALWIEQLSNEWSQNVAELEAYLEK
;
A
#
# COMPACT_ATOMS: atom_id res chain seq x y z
N MET A 1 -14.52 -11.04 -0.38
CA MET A 1 -13.84 -10.44 -1.53
C MET A 1 -14.32 -9.05 -1.90
N GLU A 2 -15.63 -8.79 -1.80
CA GLU A 2 -16.14 -7.44 -2.09
C GLU A 2 -15.61 -6.40 -1.11
N LEU A 3 -15.48 -6.73 0.16
CA LEU A 3 -14.89 -5.83 1.16
C LEU A 3 -13.47 -5.43 0.77
N PHE A 4 -12.68 -6.39 0.28
CA PHE A 4 -11.33 -6.13 -0.18
C PHE A 4 -11.29 -5.12 -1.32
N LYS A 5 -12.19 -5.26 -2.31
CA LYS A 5 -12.29 -4.31 -3.43
C LYS A 5 -12.70 -2.92 -2.98
N GLN A 6 -13.43 -2.82 -1.87
CA GLN A 6 -13.91 -1.53 -1.35
C GLN A 6 -12.86 -0.79 -0.55
N TRP A 7 -12.14 -1.48 0.34
CA TRP A 7 -11.24 -0.78 1.26
C TRP A 7 -9.83 -0.54 0.70
N MET A 8 -9.32 -1.39 -0.18
CA MET A 8 -7.96 -1.21 -0.69
C MET A 8 -7.77 0.10 -1.46
N PRO A 9 -8.68 0.49 -2.38
CA PRO A 9 -8.54 1.79 -3.05
C PRO A 9 -8.55 2.96 -2.06
N ILE A 10 -9.31 2.86 -0.98
CA ILE A 10 -9.37 3.89 0.07
C ILE A 10 -8.02 4.00 0.77
N TYR A 11 -7.41 2.87 1.11
CA TYR A 11 -6.11 2.86 1.79
C TYR A 11 -4.98 3.34 0.87
N LEU A 12 -5.02 2.99 -0.42
CA LEU A 12 -4.04 3.49 -1.38
C LEU A 12 -4.14 5.00 -1.55
N ASP A 13 -5.37 5.54 -1.59
CA ASP A 13 -5.60 6.96 -1.67
C ASP A 13 -5.10 7.69 -0.40
N GLU A 14 -5.35 7.11 0.77
CA GLU A 14 -4.81 7.62 2.03
C GLU A 14 -3.28 7.63 2.02
N LEU A 15 -2.67 6.58 1.48
CA LEU A 15 -1.22 6.48 1.41
C LEU A 15 -0.62 7.55 0.50
N GLU A 16 -1.23 7.78 -0.66
CA GLU A 16 -0.80 8.83 -1.58
C GLU A 16 -0.94 10.21 -0.94
N THR A 17 -2.05 10.46 -0.24
CA THR A 17 -2.28 11.72 0.45
C THR A 17 -1.24 11.91 1.57
N ALA A 18 -0.98 10.87 2.35
CA ALA A 18 0.02 10.94 3.41
C ALA A 18 1.42 11.21 2.83
N TYR A 19 1.74 10.60 1.71
CA TYR A 19 3.01 10.83 1.04
C TYR A 19 3.15 12.27 0.55
N GLU A 20 2.10 12.82 -0.07
CA GLU A 20 2.09 14.22 -0.52
C GLU A 20 2.30 15.17 0.65
N ASN A 21 1.65 14.91 1.79
CA ASN A 21 1.85 15.71 3.00
C ASN A 21 3.28 15.59 3.52
N TYR A 22 3.85 14.39 3.45
CA TYR A 22 5.25 14.17 3.85
C TYR A 22 6.22 14.99 2.99
N LEU A 23 5.96 15.12 1.69
CA LEU A 23 6.82 15.88 0.78
C LEU A 23 6.89 17.37 1.15
N THR A 24 5.83 17.91 1.74
CA THR A 24 5.78 19.30 2.19
C THR A 24 6.19 19.46 3.65
N ASN A 25 6.12 18.40 4.44
CA ASN A 25 6.43 18.43 5.88
C ASN A 25 6.96 17.06 6.32
N ALA A 26 8.27 16.98 6.55
CA ALA A 26 8.96 15.74 6.94
C ALA A 26 8.41 15.13 8.25
N ASP A 27 7.78 15.93 9.11
CA ASP A 27 7.18 15.44 10.34
C ASP A 27 5.98 14.52 10.08
N MET A 28 5.45 14.50 8.85
CA MET A 28 4.34 13.65 8.45
C MET A 28 4.77 12.24 8.03
N GLN A 29 6.05 11.90 8.22
CA GLN A 29 6.59 10.57 7.92
C GLN A 29 5.83 9.46 8.63
N GLN A 30 5.44 9.69 9.88
CA GLN A 30 4.72 8.71 10.69
C GLN A 30 3.34 8.38 10.07
N MET A 31 2.68 9.35 9.46
CA MET A 31 1.39 9.10 8.78
C MET A 31 1.56 8.10 7.65
N VAL A 32 2.62 8.23 6.85
CA VAL A 32 2.90 7.30 5.76
C VAL A 32 3.10 5.89 6.33
N SER A 33 3.89 5.79 7.39
CA SER A 33 4.14 4.51 8.06
C SER A 33 2.85 3.88 8.60
N ASP A 34 1.99 4.67 9.23
CA ASP A 34 0.73 4.19 9.82
C ASP A 34 -0.21 3.64 8.75
N VAL A 35 -0.35 4.33 7.61
CA VAL A 35 -1.20 3.87 6.52
C VAL A 35 -0.62 2.60 5.89
N ALA A 36 0.68 2.56 5.67
CA ALA A 36 1.35 1.36 5.14
C ALA A 36 1.15 0.17 6.07
N HIS A 37 1.17 0.37 7.39
CA HIS A 37 0.90 -0.67 8.37
C HIS A 37 -0.52 -1.22 8.23
N LYS A 38 -1.51 -0.36 8.03
CA LYS A 38 -2.89 -0.79 7.78
C LYS A 38 -2.99 -1.65 6.52
N ILE A 39 -2.33 -1.23 5.44
CA ILE A 39 -2.33 -1.97 4.18
C ILE A 39 -1.70 -3.35 4.39
N LYS A 40 -0.58 -3.41 5.11
CA LYS A 40 0.10 -4.67 5.41
C LYS A 40 -0.83 -5.64 6.16
N GLY A 41 -1.49 -5.17 7.22
CA GLY A 41 -2.39 -6.00 8.00
C GLY A 41 -3.58 -6.50 7.19
N ALA A 42 -4.18 -5.61 6.41
CA ALA A 42 -5.33 -5.96 5.57
C ALA A 42 -4.94 -6.96 4.47
N ALA A 43 -3.78 -6.74 3.83
CA ALA A 43 -3.29 -7.65 2.81
C ALA A 43 -2.99 -9.03 3.38
N ALA A 44 -2.42 -9.09 4.58
CA ALA A 44 -2.14 -10.35 5.26
C ALA A 44 -3.41 -11.15 5.52
N SER A 45 -4.50 -10.48 5.88
CA SER A 45 -5.77 -11.15 6.20
C SER A 45 -6.42 -11.83 4.99
N VAL A 46 -6.11 -11.37 3.77
CA VAL A 46 -6.66 -11.95 2.53
C VAL A 46 -5.60 -12.66 1.68
N GLY A 47 -4.39 -12.83 2.20
CA GLY A 47 -3.35 -13.61 1.55
C GLY A 47 -2.63 -12.93 0.39
N LEU A 48 -2.63 -11.61 0.32
CA LEU A 48 -1.95 -10.86 -0.73
C LEU A 48 -0.48 -10.63 -0.34
N VAL A 49 0.35 -11.65 -0.55
CA VAL A 49 1.73 -11.68 -0.07
C VAL A 49 2.58 -10.56 -0.66
N ASN A 50 2.44 -10.28 -1.96
CA ASN A 50 3.24 -9.24 -2.61
C ASN A 50 2.93 -7.87 -2.03
N ILE A 51 1.64 -7.54 -1.87
CA ILE A 51 1.23 -6.26 -1.28
C ILE A 51 1.70 -6.18 0.17
N GLN A 52 1.56 -7.27 0.92
CA GLN A 52 2.02 -7.34 2.30
C GLN A 52 3.51 -7.02 2.41
N ASN A 53 4.34 -7.62 1.55
CA ASN A 53 5.79 -7.44 1.58
C ASN A 53 6.19 -6.01 1.23
N ILE A 54 5.55 -5.41 0.22
CA ILE A 54 5.83 -4.03 -0.17
C ILE A 54 5.41 -3.07 0.94
N ALA A 55 4.22 -3.28 1.52
CA ALA A 55 3.72 -2.44 2.61
C ALA A 55 4.61 -2.55 3.86
N LYS A 56 5.19 -3.72 4.10
CA LYS A 56 6.14 -3.92 5.19
C LYS A 56 7.37 -3.03 5.03
N LEU A 57 7.88 -2.90 3.81
CA LEU A 57 8.99 -2.00 3.52
C LEU A 57 8.56 -0.54 3.69
N ALA A 58 7.40 -0.19 3.16
CA ALA A 58 6.90 1.18 3.20
C ALA A 58 6.62 1.67 4.63
N GLN A 59 6.30 0.77 5.56
CA GLN A 59 6.05 1.16 6.96
C GLN A 59 7.33 1.34 7.77
N ASP A 60 8.45 0.79 7.32
CA ASP A 60 9.71 0.77 8.10
C ASP A 60 10.55 2.01 7.80
N THR A 61 10.25 3.11 8.48
CA THR A 61 10.95 4.38 8.31
C THR A 61 12.39 4.35 8.79
N SER A 62 12.81 3.26 9.45
CA SER A 62 14.19 3.10 9.91
C SER A 62 15.14 2.63 8.81
N LEU A 63 14.61 2.19 7.67
CA LEU A 63 15.44 1.76 6.54
C LEU A 63 16.24 2.93 5.97
N PRO A 64 17.55 2.76 5.73
CA PRO A 64 18.38 3.86 5.21
C PRO A 64 17.90 4.42 3.87
N ASN A 65 17.26 3.58 3.06
CA ASN A 65 16.77 3.93 1.73
C ASN A 65 15.29 4.29 1.70
N TRP A 66 14.64 4.40 2.86
CA TRP A 66 13.19 4.63 2.92
C TRP A 66 12.78 5.90 2.16
N ALA A 67 13.46 7.01 2.44
CA ALA A 67 13.11 8.30 1.83
C ALA A 67 13.30 8.30 0.31
N SER A 68 14.26 7.51 -0.19
CA SER A 68 14.54 7.40 -1.63
C SER A 68 13.53 6.50 -2.35
N ASP A 69 13.06 5.44 -1.67
CA ASP A 69 12.32 4.37 -2.33
C ASP A 69 10.82 4.39 -2.03
N ILE A 70 10.37 5.23 -1.10
CA ILE A 70 8.95 5.25 -0.70
C ILE A 70 8.01 5.51 -1.89
N ALA A 71 8.36 6.42 -2.77
CA ALA A 71 7.55 6.71 -3.96
C ALA A 71 7.42 5.48 -4.86
N LEU A 72 8.53 4.75 -5.03
CA LEU A 72 8.53 3.52 -5.81
C LEU A 72 7.64 2.45 -5.17
N TRP A 73 7.73 2.28 -3.86
CA TRP A 73 6.90 1.31 -3.14
C TRP A 73 5.41 1.63 -3.25
N ILE A 74 5.04 2.91 -3.18
CA ILE A 74 3.65 3.34 -3.35
C ILE A 74 3.16 2.99 -4.76
N GLU A 75 3.98 3.26 -5.77
CA GLU A 75 3.68 2.90 -7.16
C GLU A 75 3.52 1.39 -7.32
N GLN A 76 4.42 0.61 -6.72
CA GLN A 76 4.35 -0.86 -6.76
C GLN A 76 3.09 -1.39 -6.08
N LEU A 77 2.68 -0.80 -4.95
CA LEU A 77 1.45 -1.19 -4.28
C LEU A 77 0.24 -0.99 -5.19
N SER A 78 0.18 0.15 -5.87
CA SER A 78 -0.90 0.45 -6.80
C SER A 78 -0.93 -0.53 -7.97
N ASN A 79 0.25 -0.83 -8.54
CA ASN A 79 0.37 -1.78 -9.66
C ASN A 79 -0.02 -3.19 -9.24
N GLU A 80 0.44 -3.66 -8.09
CA GLU A 80 0.10 -4.99 -7.58
C GLU A 80 -1.39 -5.10 -7.29
N TRP A 81 -1.99 -4.04 -6.74
CA TRP A 81 -3.42 -4.01 -6.50
C TRP A 81 -4.20 -4.16 -7.81
N SER A 82 -3.82 -3.40 -8.84
CA SER A 82 -4.48 -3.46 -10.15
C SER A 82 -4.38 -4.85 -10.77
N GLN A 83 -3.20 -5.50 -10.67
CA GLN A 83 -2.99 -6.86 -11.14
C GLN A 83 -3.86 -7.86 -10.38
N ASN A 84 -3.90 -7.76 -9.07
CA ASN A 84 -4.66 -8.68 -8.24
C ASN A 84 -6.17 -8.56 -8.51
N VAL A 85 -6.67 -7.35 -8.72
CA VAL A 85 -8.07 -7.13 -9.09
C VAL A 85 -8.38 -7.76 -10.44
N ALA A 86 -7.52 -7.54 -11.44
CA ALA A 86 -7.71 -8.10 -12.77
C ALA A 86 -7.72 -9.64 -12.74
N GLU A 87 -6.80 -10.24 -12.00
CA GLU A 87 -6.74 -11.70 -11.85
C GLU A 87 -7.99 -12.25 -11.16
N LEU A 88 -8.44 -11.58 -10.11
CA LEU A 88 -9.62 -11.98 -9.37
C LEU A 88 -10.88 -11.89 -10.25
N GLU A 89 -11.03 -10.81 -10.98
CA GLU A 89 -12.17 -10.62 -11.90
C GLU A 89 -12.17 -11.68 -13.00
N ALA A 90 -11.02 -11.98 -13.57
CA ALA A 90 -10.88 -13.04 -14.57
C ALA A 90 -11.27 -14.40 -14.01
N TYR A 91 -10.89 -14.68 -12.76
CA TYR A 91 -11.24 -15.92 -12.07
C TYR A 91 -12.75 -16.02 -11.85
N LEU A 92 -13.38 -14.93 -11.41
CA LEU A 92 -14.81 -14.91 -11.10
C LEU A 92 -15.68 -15.01 -12.35
N GLU A 93 -15.18 -14.57 -13.51
CA GLU A 93 -15.91 -14.66 -14.78
C GLU A 93 -15.91 -16.07 -15.38
N LYS A 94 -15.09 -16.97 -14.88
CA LYS A 94 -15.06 -18.36 -15.31
C LYS A 94 -16.16 -19.16 -14.63
#